data_61b6f91d138c6b7b27be1866c4931fba
#
_entry.id   61b6f91d138c6b7b27be1866c4931fba
#
_cell.length_a   1.000
_cell.length_b   1.000
_cell.length_c   1.000
_cell.angle_alpha   90.00
_cell.angle_beta   90.00
_cell.angle_gamma   90.00
#
_symmetry.space_group_name_H-M   'P 1'
#
loop_
_entity.id
_entity.type
_entity.pdbx_description
1 polymer ?
#
loop_
_entity_poly.entity_id
_entity_poly.type
_entity_poly.pdbx_seq_one_letter_code
_entity_poly.pdbx_strand_id
1 'polypeptide(L)'
;DDTIKERMRKSTSKVNDIILLADAPMIGADGSSLTAIKLFEAQVIPALLFNCESWIGITEGQINDLQSFQDKFLRKLMHLPISTPKAILHWDSGMEMMRWRIARQKLLFLRKIMLKDNSNICKRAIINEAILEAEGLGHECRGLATTVGLQDLRDSFKTTSKGDIRRA
;
A
#
# COMPACT_ATOMS: atom_id res chain seq x y z
N ASP A 1 -11.43 9.55 -9.25
CA ASP A 1 -11.28 8.40 -10.18
C ASP A 1 -10.14 8.57 -11.17
N ASP A 2 -10.01 9.74 -11.78
CA ASP A 2 -8.97 9.98 -12.80
C ASP A 2 -7.55 9.94 -12.23
N THR A 3 -7.36 10.29 -10.96
CA THR A 3 -6.03 10.40 -10.35
C THR A 3 -5.31 9.05 -10.23
N ILE A 4 -5.98 7.98 -9.84
CA ILE A 4 -5.37 6.64 -9.71
C ILE A 4 -5.08 6.07 -11.09
N LYS A 5 -6.01 6.16 -12.02
CA LYS A 5 -5.83 5.70 -13.40
C LYS A 5 -4.68 6.44 -14.10
N GLU A 6 -4.58 7.75 -13.90
CA GLU A 6 -3.49 8.55 -14.45
C GLU A 6 -2.12 8.17 -13.85
N ARG A 7 -2.06 7.89 -12.56
CA ARG A 7 -0.83 7.38 -11.91
C ARG A 7 -0.43 6.02 -12.47
N MET A 8 -1.39 5.11 -12.66
CA MET A 8 -1.14 3.80 -13.30
C MET A 8 -0.62 3.97 -14.72
N ARG A 9 -1.25 4.87 -15.52
CA ARG A 9 -0.81 5.19 -16.88
C ARG A 9 0.64 5.71 -16.91
N LYS A 10 0.97 6.66 -16.05
CA LYS A 10 2.34 7.20 -15.94
C LYS A 10 3.35 6.15 -15.47
N SER A 11 2.93 5.23 -14.62
CA SER A 11 3.80 4.17 -14.10
C SER A 11 4.01 3.03 -15.10
N THR A 12 3.18 2.91 -16.13
CA THR A 12 3.28 1.82 -17.12
C THR A 12 4.62 1.84 -17.89
N SER A 13 5.13 3.02 -18.25
CA SER A 13 6.44 3.15 -18.89
C SER A 13 7.54 2.56 -18.01
N LYS A 14 7.61 2.99 -16.75
CA LYS A 14 8.60 2.47 -15.77
C LYS A 14 8.51 0.95 -15.59
N VAL A 15 7.28 0.42 -15.56
CA VAL A 15 7.06 -1.04 -15.46
C VAL A 15 7.64 -1.75 -16.67
N ASN A 16 7.44 -1.23 -17.89
CA ASN A 16 8.02 -1.82 -19.10
C ASN A 16 9.54 -1.76 -19.09
N ASP A 17 10.12 -0.64 -18.64
CA ASP A 17 11.59 -0.49 -18.54
C ASP A 17 12.17 -1.50 -17.54
N ILE A 18 11.51 -1.72 -16.40
CA ILE A 18 11.92 -2.73 -15.39
C ILE A 18 11.88 -4.14 -15.98
N ILE A 19 10.83 -4.47 -16.75
CA ILE A 19 10.70 -5.79 -17.36
C ILE A 19 11.78 -6.00 -18.43
N LEU A 20 12.02 -4.98 -19.28
CA LEU A 20 13.10 -5.04 -20.26
C LEU A 20 14.47 -5.25 -19.62
N LEU A 21 14.72 -4.61 -18.47
CA LEU A 21 15.96 -4.84 -17.70
C LEU A 21 16.03 -6.26 -17.15
N ALA A 22 14.91 -6.83 -16.69
CA ALA A 22 14.86 -8.19 -16.18
C ALA A 22 15.11 -9.23 -17.27
N ASP A 23 14.64 -8.98 -18.49
CA ASP A 23 14.83 -9.86 -19.65
C ASP A 23 16.22 -9.72 -20.30
N ALA A 24 17.04 -8.74 -19.84
CA ALA A 24 18.36 -8.51 -20.42
C ALA A 24 19.35 -9.63 -20.04
N PRO A 25 20.08 -10.20 -21.00
CA PRO A 25 20.95 -11.36 -20.77
C PRO A 25 22.18 -11.07 -19.88
N MET A 26 22.43 -9.83 -19.54
CA MET A 26 23.56 -9.41 -18.69
C MET A 26 23.35 -9.63 -17.19
N ILE A 27 22.09 -9.83 -16.75
CA ILE A 27 21.76 -10.09 -15.35
C ILE A 27 21.45 -11.59 -15.26
N GLY A 28 22.28 -12.35 -14.55
CA GLY A 28 22.10 -13.81 -14.44
C GLY A 28 20.67 -14.18 -14.01
N ALA A 29 20.13 -15.23 -14.59
CA ALA A 29 18.70 -15.59 -14.55
C ALA A 29 18.06 -15.57 -13.13
N ASP A 30 18.82 -15.94 -12.09
CA ASP A 30 18.31 -16.03 -10.71
C ASP A 30 18.22 -14.67 -9.98
N GLY A 31 18.98 -13.66 -10.42
CA GLY A 31 18.99 -12.33 -9.80
C GLY A 31 18.05 -11.32 -10.44
N SER A 32 17.63 -11.56 -11.69
CA SER A 32 16.90 -10.58 -12.50
C SER A 32 15.48 -10.33 -11.97
N SER A 33 14.74 -11.39 -11.67
CA SER A 33 13.36 -11.28 -11.16
C SER A 33 13.29 -10.60 -9.78
N LEU A 34 14.19 -10.95 -8.85
CA LEU A 34 14.24 -10.33 -7.54
C LEU A 34 14.65 -8.85 -7.63
N THR A 35 15.59 -8.53 -8.52
CA THR A 35 16.01 -7.15 -8.79
C THR A 35 14.87 -6.33 -9.37
N ALA A 36 14.12 -6.89 -10.33
CA ALA A 36 12.96 -6.25 -10.92
C ALA A 36 11.85 -6.00 -9.89
N ILE A 37 11.58 -6.95 -8.97
CA ILE A 37 10.65 -6.77 -7.86
C ILE A 37 11.09 -5.60 -6.96
N LYS A 38 12.36 -5.56 -6.57
CA LYS A 38 12.90 -4.46 -5.76
C LYS A 38 12.82 -3.10 -6.46
N LEU A 39 13.08 -3.05 -7.76
CA LEU A 39 12.93 -1.82 -8.56
C LEU A 39 11.47 -1.38 -8.64
N PHE A 40 10.55 -2.31 -8.83
CA PHE A 40 9.12 -2.03 -8.82
C PHE A 40 8.69 -1.46 -7.46
N GLU A 41 9.12 -2.06 -6.37
CA GLU A 41 8.84 -1.57 -5.01
C GLU A 41 9.46 -0.20 -4.72
N ALA A 42 10.65 0.06 -5.23
CA ALA A 42 11.35 1.33 -4.99
C ALA A 42 10.86 2.49 -5.87
N GLN A 43 10.43 2.23 -7.10
CA GLN A 43 10.13 3.27 -8.08
C GLN A 43 8.64 3.37 -8.45
N VAL A 44 7.95 2.23 -8.57
CA VAL A 44 6.56 2.19 -9.04
C VAL A 44 5.58 2.34 -7.88
N ILE A 45 5.76 1.57 -6.82
CA ILE A 45 4.87 1.60 -5.65
C ILE A 45 4.78 3.00 -5.01
N PRO A 46 5.89 3.73 -4.75
CA PRO A 46 5.80 5.08 -4.20
C PRO A 46 5.08 6.07 -5.12
N ALA A 47 5.22 5.92 -6.44
CA ALA A 47 4.54 6.76 -7.40
C ALA A 47 3.03 6.48 -7.47
N LEU A 48 2.62 5.20 -7.40
CA LEU A 48 1.23 4.78 -7.37
C LEU A 48 0.53 5.21 -6.08
N LEU A 49 1.17 4.94 -4.94
CA LEU A 49 0.60 5.15 -3.61
C LEU A 49 0.99 6.49 -2.99
N PHE A 50 1.47 7.44 -3.79
CA PHE A 50 1.82 8.77 -3.28
C PHE A 50 0.63 9.39 -2.52
N ASN A 51 0.87 9.75 -1.26
CA ASN A 51 -0.12 10.34 -0.36
C ASN A 51 -1.38 9.47 -0.14
N CYS A 52 -1.25 8.14 -0.24
CA CYS A 52 -2.41 7.23 -0.05
C CYS A 52 -2.93 7.23 1.39
N GLU A 53 -2.14 7.68 2.33
CA GLU A 53 -2.53 7.88 3.72
C GLU A 53 -3.66 8.90 3.90
N SER A 54 -3.79 9.87 2.97
CA SER A 54 -4.85 10.88 2.98
C SER A 54 -6.06 10.53 2.08
N TRP A 55 -6.05 9.39 1.40
CA TRP A 55 -7.19 8.99 0.56
C TRP A 55 -8.38 8.58 1.43
N ILE A 56 -9.42 9.40 1.41
CA ILE A 56 -10.68 9.13 2.10
C ILE A 56 -11.66 8.53 1.08
N GLY A 57 -12.40 7.49 1.48
CA GLY A 57 -13.43 6.90 0.62
C GLY A 57 -12.88 6.16 -0.61
N ILE A 58 -11.65 5.61 -0.53
CA ILE A 58 -11.15 4.75 -1.61
C ILE A 58 -12.07 3.54 -1.79
N THR A 59 -12.57 3.34 -3.00
CA THR A 59 -13.48 2.24 -3.30
C THR A 59 -12.76 0.92 -3.48
N GLU A 60 -13.46 -0.19 -3.23
CA GLU A 60 -12.97 -1.54 -3.53
C GLU A 60 -12.55 -1.70 -4.99
N GLY A 61 -13.28 -1.07 -5.92
CA GLY A 61 -12.93 -1.05 -7.35
C GLY A 61 -11.55 -0.44 -7.59
N GLN A 62 -11.25 0.68 -6.97
CA GLN A 62 -9.95 1.36 -7.09
C GLN A 62 -8.81 0.52 -6.48
N ILE A 63 -9.06 -0.13 -5.35
CA ILE A 63 -8.08 -1.06 -4.75
C ILE A 63 -7.82 -2.24 -5.69
N ASN A 64 -8.88 -2.79 -6.28
CA ASN A 64 -8.77 -3.90 -7.23
C ASN A 64 -8.06 -3.49 -8.53
N ASP A 65 -8.22 -2.25 -9.00
CA ASP A 65 -7.49 -1.72 -10.15
C ASP A 65 -5.98 -1.67 -9.86
N LEU A 66 -5.61 -1.12 -8.70
CA LEU A 66 -4.21 -1.09 -8.25
C LEU A 66 -3.64 -2.51 -8.08
N GLN A 67 -4.42 -3.42 -7.49
CA GLN A 67 -4.02 -4.82 -7.34
C GLN A 67 -3.83 -5.50 -8.70
N SER A 68 -4.75 -5.27 -9.64
CA SER A 68 -4.66 -5.82 -10.99
C SER A 68 -3.43 -5.29 -11.75
N PHE A 69 -3.03 -4.05 -11.50
CA PHE A 69 -1.81 -3.47 -12.08
C PHE A 69 -0.55 -4.21 -11.56
N GLN A 70 -0.47 -4.46 -10.24
CA GLN A 70 0.61 -5.25 -9.63
C GLN A 70 0.62 -6.69 -10.14
N ASP A 71 -0.53 -7.34 -10.19
CA ASP A 71 -0.66 -8.71 -10.67
C ASP A 71 -0.22 -8.87 -12.14
N LYS A 72 -0.54 -7.88 -12.99
CA LYS A 72 -0.08 -7.85 -14.39
C LYS A 72 1.44 -7.75 -14.50
N PHE A 73 2.07 -6.91 -13.67
CA PHE A 73 3.53 -6.83 -13.59
C PHE A 73 4.14 -8.18 -13.21
N LEU A 74 3.65 -8.81 -12.12
CA LEU A 74 4.18 -10.09 -11.65
C LEU A 74 4.02 -11.20 -12.69
N ARG A 75 2.85 -11.32 -13.34
CA ARG A 75 2.65 -12.31 -14.39
C ARG A 75 3.61 -12.13 -15.56
N LYS A 76 3.82 -10.89 -15.99
CA LYS A 76 4.72 -10.58 -17.07
C LYS A 76 6.17 -10.88 -16.70
N LEU A 77 6.59 -10.51 -15.48
CA LEU A 77 7.94 -10.76 -14.97
C LEU A 77 8.24 -12.26 -14.82
N MET A 78 7.27 -13.03 -14.34
CA MET A 78 7.42 -14.48 -14.09
C MET A 78 7.02 -15.34 -15.29
N HIS A 79 6.68 -14.73 -16.44
CA HIS A 79 6.17 -15.41 -17.64
C HIS A 79 5.00 -16.35 -17.38
N LEU A 80 4.10 -15.98 -16.44
CA LEU A 80 2.98 -16.80 -16.01
C LEU A 80 1.69 -16.48 -16.79
N PRO A 81 0.84 -17.48 -17.06
CA PRO A 81 -0.43 -17.28 -17.75
C PRO A 81 -1.42 -16.47 -16.89
N ILE A 82 -2.39 -15.85 -17.56
CA ILE A 82 -3.45 -15.04 -16.90
C ILE A 82 -4.28 -15.85 -15.91
N SER A 83 -4.42 -17.16 -16.16
CA SER A 83 -5.14 -18.10 -15.29
C SER A 83 -4.47 -18.40 -13.96
N THR A 84 -3.21 -17.99 -13.77
CA THR A 84 -2.48 -18.22 -12.51
C THR A 84 -3.19 -17.55 -11.33
N PRO A 85 -3.52 -18.29 -10.26
CA PRO A 85 -4.15 -17.74 -9.07
C PRO A 85 -3.32 -16.63 -8.43
N LYS A 86 -3.99 -15.56 -7.98
CA LYS A 86 -3.33 -14.41 -7.34
C LYS A 86 -2.51 -14.80 -6.11
N ALA A 87 -3.00 -15.75 -5.33
CA ALA A 87 -2.32 -16.24 -4.13
C ALA A 87 -0.91 -16.77 -4.45
N ILE A 88 -0.75 -17.50 -5.54
CA ILE A 88 0.55 -18.05 -5.97
C ILE A 88 1.49 -16.90 -6.38
N LEU A 89 0.99 -15.91 -7.13
CA LEU A 89 1.80 -14.74 -7.54
C LEU A 89 2.41 -14.02 -6.34
N HIS A 90 1.59 -13.81 -5.31
CA HIS A 90 2.02 -13.08 -4.11
C HIS A 90 2.90 -13.94 -3.20
N TRP A 91 2.63 -15.24 -3.12
CA TRP A 91 3.44 -16.17 -2.35
C TRP A 91 4.87 -16.27 -2.92
N ASP A 92 5.00 -16.51 -4.22
CA ASP A 92 6.31 -16.68 -4.87
C ASP A 92 7.11 -15.35 -4.93
N SER A 93 6.44 -14.23 -5.18
CA SER A 93 7.11 -12.93 -5.25
C SER A 93 7.44 -12.33 -3.89
N GLY A 94 6.78 -12.77 -2.81
CA GLY A 94 6.84 -12.13 -1.51
C GLY A 94 6.26 -10.70 -1.48
N MET A 95 5.59 -10.27 -2.56
CA MET A 95 5.01 -8.92 -2.64
C MET A 95 3.73 -8.80 -1.84
N GLU A 96 3.68 -7.75 -1.02
CA GLU A 96 2.48 -7.40 -0.25
C GLU A 96 1.35 -6.93 -1.17
N MET A 97 0.11 -7.34 -0.88
CA MET A 97 -1.08 -6.88 -1.60
C MET A 97 -1.31 -5.38 -1.39
N MET A 98 -1.84 -4.70 -2.42
CA MET A 98 -2.09 -3.25 -2.40
C MET A 98 -3.01 -2.82 -1.24
N ARG A 99 -4.03 -3.61 -0.91
CA ARG A 99 -4.94 -3.36 0.22
C ARG A 99 -4.18 -3.20 1.53
N TRP A 100 -3.32 -4.17 1.86
CA TRP A 100 -2.55 -4.14 3.12
C TRP A 100 -1.51 -3.04 3.12
N ARG A 101 -0.92 -2.78 1.97
CA ARG A 101 0.06 -1.70 1.79
C ARG A 101 -0.57 -0.33 2.07
N ILE A 102 -1.78 -0.07 1.53
CA ILE A 102 -2.54 1.17 1.79
C ILE A 102 -2.95 1.25 3.27
N ALA A 103 -3.51 0.17 3.83
CA ALA A 103 -3.92 0.12 5.23
C ALA A 103 -2.74 0.42 6.17
N ARG A 104 -1.59 -0.20 5.93
CA ARG A 104 -0.37 0.04 6.70
C ARG A 104 0.10 1.50 6.62
N GLN A 105 0.07 2.13 5.44
CA GLN A 105 0.44 3.55 5.29
C GLN A 105 -0.51 4.46 6.09
N LYS A 106 -1.83 4.21 6.03
CA LYS A 106 -2.83 4.94 6.82
C LYS A 106 -2.58 4.78 8.32
N LEU A 107 -2.33 3.57 8.81
CA LEU A 107 -2.04 3.32 10.24
C LEU A 107 -0.73 3.96 10.70
N LEU A 108 0.33 3.93 9.89
CA LEU A 108 1.58 4.61 10.20
C LEU A 108 1.42 6.13 10.26
N PHE A 109 0.62 6.69 9.34
CA PHE A 109 0.29 8.11 9.34
C PHE A 109 -0.52 8.49 10.58
N LEU A 110 -1.57 7.72 10.91
CA LEU A 110 -2.36 7.91 12.11
C LEU A 110 -1.49 7.88 13.37
N ARG A 111 -0.62 6.87 13.51
CA ARG A 111 0.34 6.79 14.61
C ARG A 111 1.19 8.05 14.72
N LYS A 112 1.72 8.54 13.59
CA LYS A 112 2.54 9.76 13.55
C LYS A 112 1.77 10.98 14.06
N ILE A 113 0.48 11.09 13.75
CA ILE A 113 -0.37 12.18 14.22
C ILE A 113 -0.71 12.01 15.72
N MET A 114 -1.03 10.81 16.17
CA MET A 114 -1.39 10.55 17.58
C MET A 114 -0.22 10.79 18.54
N LEU A 115 1.01 10.67 18.08
CA LEU A 115 2.20 11.00 18.88
C LEU A 115 2.50 12.50 18.99
N LYS A 116 1.80 13.35 18.22
CA LYS A 116 1.93 14.81 18.32
C LYS A 116 1.24 15.34 19.57
N ASP A 117 1.57 16.60 19.91
CA ASP A 117 0.98 17.31 21.04
C ASP A 117 -0.55 17.42 20.92
N ASN A 118 -1.25 17.49 22.05
CA ASN A 118 -2.72 17.61 22.07
C ASN A 118 -3.22 18.95 21.49
N SER A 119 -2.36 19.96 21.40
CA SER A 119 -2.63 21.23 20.72
C SER A 119 -2.69 21.11 19.18
N ASN A 120 -2.21 20.00 18.62
CA ASN A 120 -2.15 19.82 17.17
C ASN A 120 -3.55 19.70 16.56
N ILE A 121 -3.86 20.60 15.62
CA ILE A 121 -5.17 20.68 14.97
C ILE A 121 -5.55 19.39 14.24
N CYS A 122 -4.61 18.77 13.50
CA CYS A 122 -4.87 17.53 12.78
C CYS A 122 -5.22 16.37 13.74
N LYS A 123 -4.53 16.27 14.89
CA LYS A 123 -4.84 15.27 15.91
C LYS A 123 -6.25 15.47 16.47
N ARG A 124 -6.61 16.71 16.78
CA ARG A 124 -7.95 17.04 17.30
C ARG A 124 -9.05 16.75 16.28
N ALA A 125 -8.82 17.09 15.01
CA ALA A 125 -9.76 16.81 13.93
C ALA A 125 -10.00 15.30 13.78
N ILE A 126 -8.97 14.47 13.69
CA ILE A 126 -9.09 13.01 13.55
C ILE A 126 -9.78 12.37 14.77
N ILE A 127 -9.48 12.84 15.99
CA ILE A 127 -10.15 12.35 17.19
C ILE A 127 -11.64 12.72 17.17
N ASN A 128 -11.98 13.95 16.78
CA ASN A 128 -13.37 14.39 16.69
C ASN A 128 -14.15 13.61 15.61
N GLU A 129 -13.57 13.41 14.42
CA GLU A 129 -14.18 12.57 13.38
C GLU A 129 -14.45 11.13 13.88
N ALA A 130 -13.49 10.55 14.60
CA ALA A 130 -13.64 9.22 15.17
C ALA A 130 -14.70 9.14 16.27
N ILE A 131 -14.88 10.19 17.08
CA ILE A 131 -15.90 10.26 18.16
C ILE A 131 -17.29 10.49 17.58
N LEU A 132 -17.39 11.38 16.59
CA LEU A 132 -18.68 11.77 15.98
C LEU A 132 -19.16 10.76 14.92
N GLU A 133 -18.40 9.69 14.69
CA GLU A 133 -18.68 8.70 13.61
C GLU A 133 -18.88 9.36 12.23
N ALA A 134 -18.31 10.56 12.06
CA ALA A 134 -18.37 11.27 10.79
C ALA A 134 -17.51 10.56 9.75
N GLU A 135 -18.01 10.50 8.51
CA GLU A 135 -17.23 9.96 7.39
C GLU A 135 -15.95 10.78 7.20
N GLY A 136 -14.80 10.13 7.38
CA GLY A 136 -13.51 10.79 7.28
C GLY A 136 -12.36 9.86 7.58
N LEU A 137 -11.15 10.41 7.56
CA LEU A 137 -9.92 9.64 7.82
C LEU A 137 -9.93 9.00 9.22
N GLY A 138 -10.48 9.70 10.21
CA GLY A 138 -10.59 9.20 11.58
C GLY A 138 -11.47 7.96 11.70
N HIS A 139 -12.60 7.94 10.99
CA HIS A 139 -13.52 6.81 10.96
C HIS A 139 -12.90 5.59 10.23
N GLU A 140 -12.32 5.80 9.04
CA GLU A 140 -11.63 4.73 8.32
C GLU A 140 -10.46 4.14 9.12
N CYS A 141 -9.66 4.99 9.76
CA CYS A 141 -8.54 4.54 10.58
C CYS A 141 -8.98 3.77 11.83
N ARG A 142 -10.13 4.10 12.42
CA ARG A 142 -10.72 3.33 13.52
C ARG A 142 -11.08 1.92 13.06
N GLY A 143 -11.75 1.77 11.91
CA GLY A 143 -12.09 0.49 11.33
C GLY A 143 -10.84 -0.38 11.07
N LEU A 144 -9.80 0.21 10.47
CA LEU A 144 -8.53 -0.47 10.24
C LEU A 144 -7.84 -0.88 11.56
N ALA A 145 -7.82 0.00 12.56
CA ALA A 145 -7.23 -0.28 13.86
C ALA A 145 -7.94 -1.44 14.58
N THR A 146 -9.27 -1.46 14.53
CA THR A 146 -10.08 -2.57 15.08
C THR A 146 -9.75 -3.90 14.39
N THR A 147 -9.61 -3.89 13.06
CA THR A 147 -9.25 -5.08 12.28
C THR A 147 -7.88 -5.64 12.67
N VAL A 148 -6.94 -4.78 13.06
CA VAL A 148 -5.58 -5.17 13.50
C VAL A 148 -5.51 -5.44 15.02
N GLY A 149 -6.65 -5.40 15.72
CA GLY A 149 -6.71 -5.65 17.18
C GLY A 149 -6.30 -4.46 18.05
N LEU A 150 -6.17 -3.27 17.49
CA LEU A 150 -5.86 -2.03 18.19
C LEU A 150 -7.17 -1.36 18.64
N GLN A 151 -7.79 -1.86 19.71
CA GLN A 151 -9.12 -1.42 20.15
C GLN A 151 -9.14 0.01 20.72
N ASP A 152 -8.07 0.46 21.35
CA ASP A 152 -7.93 1.83 21.85
C ASP A 152 -6.84 2.59 21.09
N LEU A 153 -7.29 3.47 20.17
CA LEU A 153 -6.40 4.27 19.32
C LEU A 153 -5.45 5.16 20.12
N ARG A 154 -5.88 5.62 21.32
CA ARG A 154 -5.13 6.62 22.07
C ARG A 154 -3.97 6.01 22.84
N ASP A 155 -4.19 4.86 23.47
CA ASP A 155 -3.20 4.22 24.33
C ASP A 155 -2.42 3.13 23.59
N SER A 156 -3.05 2.41 22.66
CA SER A 156 -2.39 1.42 21.83
C SER A 156 -1.26 1.99 20.98
N PHE A 157 -1.41 3.21 20.40
CA PHE A 157 -0.35 3.82 19.60
C PHE A 157 0.83 4.34 20.41
N LYS A 158 0.69 4.57 21.72
CA LYS A 158 1.83 4.91 22.59
C LYS A 158 2.71 3.70 22.86
N THR A 159 2.09 2.52 22.96
CA THR A 159 2.77 1.27 23.31
C THR A 159 3.21 0.47 22.07
N THR A 160 2.49 0.58 20.96
CA THR A 160 2.77 -0.17 19.73
C THR A 160 3.97 0.41 18.99
N SER A 161 4.97 -0.42 18.75
CA SER A 161 6.14 0.00 17.99
C SER A 161 5.82 0.16 16.49
N LYS A 162 6.67 0.93 15.78
CA LYS A 162 6.59 1.05 14.32
C LYS A 162 6.80 -0.30 13.62
N GLY A 163 7.56 -1.21 14.25
CA GLY A 163 7.84 -2.54 13.76
C GLY A 163 6.61 -3.46 13.81
N ASP A 164 5.79 -3.32 14.85
CA ASP A 164 4.60 -4.14 15.02
C ASP A 164 3.54 -3.83 13.96
N ILE A 165 3.33 -2.54 13.64
CA ILE A 165 2.42 -2.13 12.56
C ILE A 165 2.90 -2.62 11.19
N ARG A 166 4.22 -2.80 10.98
CA ARG A 166 4.76 -3.31 9.72
C ARG A 166 4.64 -4.81 9.57
N ARG A 167 4.42 -5.55 10.65
CA ARG A 167 4.30 -7.02 10.68
C ARG A 167 2.85 -7.51 10.68
N ALA A 168 1.90 -6.65 11.09
CA ALA A 168 0.48 -6.93 11.05
C ALA A 168 -0.09 -6.77 9.64
#